data_5c1108f0d5dd2319d9a6bfed11bd54f9
#
_entry.id   5c1108f0d5dd2319d9a6bfed11bd54f9
#
_cell.length_a   1.000
_cell.length_b   1.000
_cell.length_c   1.000
_cell.angle_alpha   90.00
_cell.angle_beta   90.00
_cell.angle_gamma   90.00
#
_symmetry.space_group_name_H-M   'P 1'
#
loop_
_entity.id
_entity.type
_entity.pdbx_description
1 polymer ?
#
loop_
_entity_poly.entity_id
_entity_poly.type
_entity_poly.pdbx_seq_one_letter_code
_entity_poly.pdbx_strand_id
1 'polypeptide(L)'
;NEVVCHGIPKEEDVLKEGDIINVDFTTILDGYYADASRMFIIGKTTPEKEQLVRVAKECLEIGAEAAKPYCFVGDIGHAISKHAEKYHYGVVRDLCGHGVGLSFHEEPEVMHFGHRGTGMLLVPGMVFTIEPMINMGTWKVFIDADDELGWEVITGDELPSAQWEHTFLMTEHGVEVLTR
;
A
#
# COMPACT_ATOMS: atom_id res chain seq x y z
N ASN A 1 13.50 1.81 -5.77
CA ASN A 1 13.55 2.92 -4.81
C ASN A 1 12.44 3.95 -5.06
N GLU A 2 12.46 4.64 -6.21
CA GLU A 2 11.52 5.70 -6.61
C GLU A 2 10.25 5.18 -7.28
N VAL A 3 10.21 3.93 -7.69
CA VAL A 3 9.00 3.27 -8.19
C VAL A 3 8.05 3.03 -7.02
N VAL A 4 6.83 3.55 -7.16
CA VAL A 4 5.78 3.46 -6.14
C VAL A 4 5.03 2.14 -6.27
N CYS A 5 4.59 1.83 -7.49
CA CYS A 5 3.89 0.57 -7.81
C CYS A 5 3.90 0.32 -9.33
N HIS A 6 3.41 -0.85 -9.74
CA HIS A 6 3.23 -1.30 -11.12
C HIS A 6 4.54 -1.40 -11.93
N GLY A 7 5.71 -1.35 -11.28
CA GLY A 7 6.99 -1.56 -11.94
C GLY A 7 7.11 -2.99 -12.46
N ILE A 8 7.52 -3.14 -13.71
CA ILE A 8 7.72 -4.44 -14.36
C ILE A 8 9.20 -4.79 -14.35
N PRO A 9 9.57 -5.97 -13.81
CA PRO A 9 10.98 -6.40 -13.84
C PRO A 9 11.53 -6.45 -15.25
N LYS A 10 12.68 -5.82 -15.46
CA LYS A 10 13.44 -5.83 -16.70
C LYS A 10 14.83 -6.46 -16.46
N GLU A 11 15.44 -7.09 -17.48
CA GLU A 11 16.74 -7.76 -17.32
C GLU A 11 17.87 -6.78 -16.92
N GLU A 12 17.76 -5.52 -17.34
CA GLU A 12 18.68 -4.44 -17.01
C GLU A 12 18.53 -3.88 -15.59
N ASP A 13 17.39 -4.10 -14.92
CA ASP A 13 17.09 -3.60 -13.58
C ASP A 13 17.72 -4.49 -12.51
N VAL A 14 19.04 -4.49 -12.46
CA VAL A 14 19.80 -5.29 -11.51
C VAL A 14 19.80 -4.62 -10.14
N LEU A 15 19.26 -5.31 -9.14
CA LEU A 15 19.26 -4.85 -7.75
C LEU A 15 20.69 -4.69 -7.21
N LYS A 16 20.94 -3.60 -6.49
CA LYS A 16 22.23 -3.22 -5.92
C LYS A 16 22.13 -3.11 -4.41
N GLU A 17 23.27 -3.26 -3.74
CA GLU A 17 23.35 -2.99 -2.31
C GLU A 17 22.87 -1.57 -1.99
N GLY A 18 21.95 -1.44 -1.03
CA GLY A 18 21.33 -0.18 -0.65
C GLY A 18 19.97 0.08 -1.29
N ASP A 19 19.54 -0.75 -2.25
CA ASP A 19 18.19 -0.64 -2.80
C ASP A 19 17.14 -1.14 -1.82
N ILE A 20 15.97 -0.53 -1.92
CA ILE A 20 14.73 -1.05 -1.35
C ILE A 20 13.80 -1.43 -2.51
N ILE A 21 13.15 -2.57 -2.39
CA ILE A 21 12.24 -3.07 -3.43
C ILE A 21 10.96 -3.59 -2.78
N ASN A 22 9.83 -3.27 -3.38
CA ASN A 22 8.56 -3.91 -3.13
C ASN A 22 8.43 -5.13 -4.06
N VAL A 23 7.98 -6.24 -3.51
CA VAL A 23 7.54 -7.40 -4.30
C VAL A 23 6.06 -7.56 -4.06
N ASP A 24 5.30 -7.30 -5.10
CA ASP A 24 3.85 -7.29 -5.12
C ASP A 24 3.35 -8.44 -6.01
N PHE A 25 2.41 -9.20 -5.50
CA PHE A 25 1.91 -10.36 -6.24
C PHE A 25 0.46 -10.69 -5.88
N THR A 26 -0.31 -10.99 -6.90
CA THR A 26 -1.66 -11.51 -6.79
C THR A 26 -1.69 -12.99 -7.11
N THR A 27 -2.44 -13.76 -6.34
CA THR A 27 -2.70 -15.18 -6.59
C THR A 27 -4.17 -15.43 -6.84
N ILE A 28 -4.48 -16.48 -7.60
CA ILE A 28 -5.85 -16.92 -7.85
C ILE A 28 -5.97 -18.38 -7.42
N LEU A 29 -6.89 -18.68 -6.50
CA LEU A 29 -7.22 -20.02 -6.09
C LEU A 29 -8.72 -20.25 -6.19
N ASP A 30 -9.12 -21.25 -6.96
CA ASP A 30 -10.53 -21.61 -7.19
C ASP A 30 -11.42 -20.44 -7.64
N GLY A 31 -10.83 -19.48 -8.39
CA GLY A 31 -11.50 -18.29 -8.91
C GLY A 31 -11.54 -17.10 -7.94
N TYR A 32 -10.92 -17.21 -6.76
CA TYR A 32 -10.79 -16.12 -5.82
C TYR A 32 -9.39 -15.50 -5.88
N TYR A 33 -9.34 -14.18 -5.86
CA TYR A 33 -8.11 -13.41 -5.84
C TYR A 33 -7.65 -13.15 -4.40
N ALA A 34 -6.34 -13.14 -4.18
CA ALA A 34 -5.71 -12.69 -2.95
C ALA A 34 -4.45 -11.90 -3.31
N ASP A 35 -4.27 -10.76 -2.67
CA ASP A 35 -3.25 -9.79 -3.00
C ASP A 35 -2.38 -9.44 -1.79
N ALA A 36 -1.07 -9.30 -2.02
CA ALA A 36 -0.12 -8.97 -0.95
C ALA A 36 1.18 -8.42 -1.50
N SER A 37 1.76 -7.46 -0.78
CA SER A 37 3.10 -7.00 -1.10
C SER A 37 4.01 -6.88 0.13
N ARG A 38 5.32 -6.97 -0.11
CA ARG A 38 6.35 -6.84 0.93
C ARG A 38 7.55 -6.04 0.44
N MET A 39 8.12 -5.27 1.35
CA MET A 39 9.40 -4.60 1.13
C MET A 39 10.57 -5.50 1.49
N PHE A 40 11.63 -5.39 0.68
CA PHE A 40 12.93 -5.99 0.93
C PHE A 40 14.01 -4.93 0.84
N ILE A 41 15.04 -5.05 1.70
CA ILE A 41 16.24 -4.21 1.69
C ILE A 41 17.39 -5.07 1.15
N ILE A 42 18.06 -4.61 0.12
CA ILE A 42 19.16 -5.35 -0.50
C ILE A 42 20.48 -4.98 0.20
N GLY A 43 20.99 -5.91 0.97
CA GLY A 43 22.22 -5.70 1.76
C GLY A 43 22.04 -4.61 2.83
N LYS A 44 22.96 -3.63 2.88
CA LYS A 44 22.90 -2.49 3.80
C LYS A 44 22.39 -1.26 3.07
N THR A 45 21.45 -0.56 3.67
CA THR A 45 20.91 0.70 3.13
C THR A 45 21.09 1.86 4.09
N THR A 46 20.58 3.05 3.73
CA THR A 46 20.68 4.22 4.60
C THR A 46 19.63 4.18 5.73
N PRO A 47 19.90 4.83 6.89
CA PRO A 47 18.92 4.91 7.97
C PRO A 47 17.57 5.49 7.55
N GLU A 48 17.57 6.42 6.56
CA GLU A 48 16.35 7.05 6.05
C GLU A 48 15.48 6.04 5.29
N LYS A 49 16.09 5.19 4.45
CA LYS A 49 15.38 4.14 3.72
C LYS A 49 14.88 3.04 4.68
N GLU A 50 15.70 2.64 5.67
CA GLU A 50 15.27 1.71 6.72
C GLU A 50 14.05 2.25 7.49
N GLN A 51 14.09 3.55 7.84
CA GLN A 51 12.98 4.22 8.50
C GLN A 51 11.73 4.22 7.61
N LEU A 52 11.86 4.55 6.32
CA LEU A 52 10.75 4.58 5.39
C LEU A 52 10.07 3.20 5.29
N VAL A 53 10.85 2.13 5.07
CA VAL A 53 10.34 0.75 5.00
C VAL A 53 9.60 0.36 6.28
N ARG A 54 10.16 0.71 7.44
CA ARG A 54 9.53 0.45 8.74
C ARG A 54 8.23 1.24 8.91
N VAL A 55 8.25 2.54 8.60
CA VAL A 55 7.07 3.41 8.75
C VAL A 55 5.95 3.00 7.81
N ALA A 56 6.27 2.58 6.57
CA ALA A 56 5.27 2.05 5.65
C ALA A 56 4.58 0.79 6.22
N LYS A 57 5.35 -0.11 6.85
CA LYS A 57 4.79 -1.27 7.55
C LYS A 57 3.91 -0.86 8.74
N GLU A 58 4.38 0.08 9.55
CA GLU A 58 3.59 0.63 10.67
C GLU A 58 2.28 1.26 10.17
N CYS A 59 2.29 1.93 9.00
CA CYS A 59 1.08 2.48 8.38
C CYS A 59 0.07 1.38 8.03
N LEU A 60 0.50 0.26 7.46
CA LEU A 60 -0.36 -0.91 7.22
C LEU A 60 -0.97 -1.44 8.52
N GLU A 61 -0.13 -1.66 9.54
CA GLU A 61 -0.54 -2.21 10.83
C GLU A 61 -1.55 -1.29 11.54
N ILE A 62 -1.30 0.03 11.55
CA ILE A 62 -2.18 1.05 12.13
C ILE A 62 -3.49 1.16 11.33
N GLY A 63 -3.43 1.05 10.00
CA GLY A 63 -4.62 0.99 9.16
C GLY A 63 -5.50 -0.22 9.50
N ALA A 64 -4.89 -1.39 9.66
CA ALA A 64 -5.58 -2.61 10.06
C ALA A 64 -6.18 -2.51 11.49
N GLU A 65 -5.45 -1.90 12.43
CA GLU A 65 -5.96 -1.64 13.78
C GLU A 65 -7.15 -0.67 13.79
N ALA A 66 -7.18 0.30 12.87
CA ALA A 66 -8.27 1.25 12.72
C ALA A 66 -9.51 0.63 12.06
N ALA A 67 -9.32 -0.41 11.26
CA ALA A 67 -10.40 -1.13 10.58
C ALA A 67 -11.23 -1.96 11.56
N LYS A 68 -12.30 -1.38 12.07
CA LYS A 68 -13.25 -2.02 13.00
C LYS A 68 -14.57 -2.30 12.27
N PRO A 69 -15.33 -3.33 12.67
CA PRO A 69 -16.66 -3.53 12.13
C PRO A 69 -17.51 -2.28 12.30
N TYR A 70 -18.20 -1.89 11.24
CA TYR A 70 -19.06 -0.68 11.17
C TYR A 70 -18.29 0.66 11.26
N CYS A 71 -16.96 0.68 11.04
CA CYS A 71 -16.23 1.92 10.77
C CYS A 71 -16.33 2.30 9.28
N PHE A 72 -15.85 3.48 8.95
CA PHE A 72 -15.76 3.95 7.55
C PHE A 72 -14.33 3.76 7.01
N VAL A 73 -14.19 3.58 5.70
CA VAL A 73 -12.86 3.51 5.07
C VAL A 73 -11.99 4.73 5.38
N GLY A 74 -12.60 5.91 5.54
CA GLY A 74 -11.89 7.13 5.92
C GLY A 74 -11.27 7.09 7.32
N ASP A 75 -11.72 6.20 8.21
CA ASP A 75 -11.08 5.98 9.51
C ASP A 75 -9.71 5.34 9.36
N ILE A 76 -9.57 4.40 8.41
CA ILE A 76 -8.31 3.76 8.02
C ILE A 76 -7.35 4.82 7.47
N GLY A 77 -7.78 5.55 6.43
CA GLY A 77 -6.97 6.58 5.78
C GLY A 77 -6.53 7.69 6.73
N HIS A 78 -7.41 8.10 7.66
CA HIS A 78 -7.07 9.07 8.69
C HIS A 78 -5.95 8.56 9.61
N ALA A 79 -6.04 7.31 10.07
CA ALA A 79 -5.05 6.72 10.97
C ALA A 79 -3.67 6.63 10.31
N ILE A 80 -3.62 6.16 9.06
CA ILE A 80 -2.41 6.07 8.23
C ILE A 80 -1.80 7.44 8.03
N SER A 81 -2.58 8.44 7.55
CA SER A 81 -2.09 9.79 7.30
C SER A 81 -1.49 10.42 8.56
N LYS A 82 -2.16 10.28 9.70
CA LYS A 82 -1.68 10.81 10.97
C LYS A 82 -0.38 10.16 11.44
N HIS A 83 -0.13 8.91 11.06
CA HIS A 83 1.13 8.26 11.38
C HIS A 83 2.26 8.75 10.46
N ALA A 84 2.05 8.75 9.14
CA ALA A 84 3.03 9.20 8.16
C ALA A 84 3.44 10.69 8.36
N GLU A 85 2.48 11.55 8.72
CA GLU A 85 2.72 12.98 9.03
C GLU A 85 3.77 13.19 10.14
N LYS A 86 3.89 12.28 11.11
CA LYS A 86 4.91 12.38 12.19
C LYS A 86 6.34 12.29 11.67
N TYR A 87 6.51 11.67 10.51
CA TYR A 87 7.80 11.49 9.85
C TYR A 87 7.96 12.42 8.66
N HIS A 88 6.99 13.32 8.41
CA HIS A 88 6.93 14.21 7.24
C HIS A 88 6.90 13.45 5.90
N TYR A 89 6.33 12.26 5.88
CA TYR A 89 6.18 11.43 4.69
C TYR A 89 4.88 11.72 3.96
N GLY A 90 4.93 11.64 2.63
CA GLY A 90 3.77 11.75 1.75
C GLY A 90 3.00 10.43 1.66
N VAL A 91 1.69 10.48 1.85
CA VAL A 91 0.80 9.34 1.55
C VAL A 91 0.23 9.56 0.15
N VAL A 92 0.46 8.62 -0.76
CA VAL A 92 -0.03 8.68 -2.15
C VAL A 92 -1.56 8.81 -2.17
N ARG A 93 -2.08 9.60 -3.12
CA ARG A 93 -3.51 9.95 -3.20
C ARG A 93 -4.19 9.49 -4.48
N ASP A 94 -3.41 9.16 -5.49
CA ASP A 94 -3.90 8.80 -6.82
C ASP A 94 -4.20 7.30 -6.94
N LEU A 95 -3.84 6.53 -5.91
CA LEU A 95 -3.99 5.09 -5.79
C LEU A 95 -4.55 4.74 -4.42
N CYS A 96 -5.20 3.58 -4.32
CA CYS A 96 -5.86 3.12 -3.10
C CYS A 96 -5.83 1.58 -3.00
N GLY A 97 -6.14 1.07 -1.83
CA GLY A 97 -6.54 -0.32 -1.65
C GLY A 97 -7.96 -0.55 -2.18
N HIS A 98 -8.37 -1.78 -2.28
CA HIS A 98 -9.59 -2.17 -2.97
C HIS A 98 -10.25 -3.40 -2.33
N GLY A 99 -11.54 -3.58 -2.61
CA GLY A 99 -12.18 -4.87 -2.42
C GLY A 99 -11.53 -5.92 -3.33
N VAL A 100 -11.45 -7.14 -2.87
CA VAL A 100 -10.85 -8.26 -3.62
C VAL A 100 -11.61 -9.55 -3.31
N GLY A 101 -11.81 -10.38 -4.31
CA GLY A 101 -12.54 -11.63 -4.14
C GLY A 101 -12.77 -12.33 -5.46
N LEU A 102 -13.95 -12.21 -6.06
CA LEU A 102 -14.27 -12.78 -7.37
C LEU A 102 -13.70 -11.93 -8.52
N SER A 103 -13.47 -10.65 -8.26
CA SER A 103 -12.72 -9.75 -9.15
C SER A 103 -11.42 -9.35 -8.48
N PHE A 104 -10.41 -8.99 -9.28
CA PHE A 104 -9.14 -8.50 -8.76
C PHE A 104 -9.34 -7.19 -8.01
N HIS A 105 -10.06 -6.25 -8.63
CA HIS A 105 -10.44 -4.98 -8.00
C HIS A 105 -11.96 -4.88 -7.96
N GLU A 106 -12.50 -4.65 -6.78
CA GLU A 106 -13.92 -4.40 -6.56
C GLU A 106 -14.11 -3.40 -5.41
N GLU A 107 -15.34 -2.98 -5.13
CA GLU A 107 -15.63 -2.14 -3.97
C GLU A 107 -15.34 -2.88 -2.65
N PRO A 108 -14.87 -2.19 -1.60
CA PRO A 108 -14.70 -0.73 -1.50
C PRO A 108 -13.35 -0.22 -2.02
N GLU A 109 -13.29 1.05 -2.47
CA GLU A 109 -12.02 1.78 -2.55
C GLU A 109 -11.54 2.13 -1.14
N VAL A 110 -10.31 1.71 -0.79
CA VAL A 110 -9.72 1.91 0.53
C VAL A 110 -8.62 2.97 0.46
N MET A 111 -9.00 4.24 0.56
CA MET A 111 -8.05 5.34 0.56
C MET A 111 -7.17 5.33 1.81
N HIS A 112 -5.85 5.53 1.62
CA HIS A 112 -4.87 5.57 2.71
C HIS A 112 -4.72 6.99 3.31
N PHE A 113 -5.56 7.92 2.91
CA PHE A 113 -5.67 9.28 3.44
C PHE A 113 -7.16 9.63 3.60
N GLY A 114 -7.46 10.66 4.37
CA GLY A 114 -8.85 11.12 4.50
C GLY A 114 -9.23 11.58 5.90
N HIS A 115 -10.53 11.60 6.11
CA HIS A 115 -11.16 12.07 7.35
C HIS A 115 -12.01 10.98 7.99
N ARG A 116 -12.02 10.96 9.32
CA ARG A 116 -12.87 10.01 10.07
C ARG A 116 -14.34 10.15 9.70
N GLY A 117 -15.03 9.00 9.65
CA GLY A 117 -16.45 8.93 9.38
C GLY A 117 -16.84 9.22 7.93
N THR A 118 -15.90 9.08 6.97
CA THR A 118 -16.17 9.30 5.54
C THR A 118 -15.95 8.05 4.71
N GLY A 119 -16.54 8.03 3.53
CA GLY A 119 -16.42 6.91 2.58
C GLY A 119 -17.42 5.79 2.89
N MET A 120 -17.12 4.58 2.38
CA MET A 120 -17.98 3.41 2.55
C MET A 120 -17.92 2.88 3.98
N LEU A 121 -19.06 2.40 4.49
CA LEU A 121 -19.16 1.68 5.76
C LEU A 121 -18.63 0.26 5.58
N LEU A 122 -17.67 -0.15 6.40
CA LEU A 122 -17.13 -1.51 6.40
C LEU A 122 -17.99 -2.41 7.28
N VAL A 123 -18.46 -3.51 6.71
CA VAL A 123 -19.30 -4.49 7.42
C VAL A 123 -18.67 -5.87 7.42
N PRO A 124 -18.96 -6.72 8.42
CA PRO A 124 -18.48 -8.09 8.46
C PRO A 124 -18.80 -8.86 7.17
N GLY A 125 -17.84 -9.64 6.69
CA GLY A 125 -17.89 -10.37 5.43
C GLY A 125 -17.22 -9.68 4.25
N MET A 126 -16.90 -8.37 4.35
CA MET A 126 -16.10 -7.68 3.33
C MET A 126 -14.67 -8.17 3.32
N VAL A 127 -14.11 -8.36 2.12
CA VAL A 127 -12.69 -8.67 1.88
C VAL A 127 -12.09 -7.53 1.08
N PHE A 128 -10.97 -6.99 1.55
CA PHE A 128 -10.34 -5.81 0.94
C PHE A 128 -8.85 -5.75 1.26
N THR A 129 -8.09 -4.97 0.48
CA THR A 129 -6.68 -4.70 0.76
C THR A 129 -6.51 -3.42 1.58
N ILE A 130 -5.43 -3.38 2.34
CA ILE A 130 -4.83 -2.16 2.87
C ILE A 130 -3.38 -2.18 2.41
N GLU A 131 -2.97 -1.18 1.64
CA GLU A 131 -1.71 -1.16 0.90
C GLU A 131 -1.08 0.24 0.83
N PRO A 132 -0.82 0.90 1.95
CA PRO A 132 -0.38 2.28 1.97
C PRO A 132 0.96 2.48 1.26
N MET A 133 0.94 3.29 0.20
CA MET A 133 2.12 3.77 -0.51
C MET A 133 2.64 5.03 0.18
N ILE A 134 3.82 4.94 0.78
CA ILE A 134 4.43 5.99 1.59
C ILE A 134 5.68 6.52 0.90
N ASN A 135 5.66 7.78 0.51
CA ASN A 135 6.78 8.45 -0.14
C ASN A 135 7.64 9.19 0.90
N MET A 136 8.96 9.13 0.75
CA MET A 136 9.88 9.84 1.64
C MET A 136 9.70 11.36 1.58
N GLY A 137 9.21 11.90 0.46
CA GLY A 137 8.96 13.31 0.24
C GLY A 137 7.50 13.62 -0.07
N THR A 138 7.23 14.16 -1.26
CA THR A 138 5.86 14.53 -1.67
C THR A 138 4.95 13.32 -1.87
N TRP A 139 3.65 13.52 -1.61
CA TRP A 139 2.63 12.51 -1.94
C TRP A 139 2.36 12.36 -3.44
N LYS A 140 2.84 13.32 -4.26
CA LYS A 140 2.59 13.34 -5.71
C LYS A 140 3.33 12.22 -6.41
N VAL A 141 2.67 11.65 -7.40
CA VAL A 141 3.20 10.60 -8.26
C VAL A 141 2.93 10.95 -9.72
N PHE A 142 3.66 10.30 -10.64
CA PHE A 142 3.46 10.40 -12.07
C PHE A 142 3.53 9.00 -12.68
N ILE A 143 2.81 8.80 -13.78
CA ILE A 143 3.02 7.64 -14.63
C ILE A 143 4.29 7.90 -15.42
N ASP A 144 5.21 6.94 -15.44
CA ASP A 144 6.44 7.05 -16.22
C ASP A 144 6.09 7.08 -17.71
N ALA A 145 6.47 8.17 -18.39
CA ALA A 145 6.19 8.34 -19.81
C ALA A 145 7.06 7.43 -20.71
N ASP A 146 8.17 6.92 -20.19
CA ASP A 146 9.08 6.02 -20.89
C ASP A 146 8.72 4.53 -20.64
N ASP A 147 7.77 4.23 -19.76
CA ASP A 147 7.25 2.88 -19.58
C ASP A 147 6.41 2.44 -20.78
N GLU A 148 6.83 1.32 -21.41
CA GLU A 148 6.17 0.78 -22.61
C GLU A 148 4.70 0.43 -22.39
N LEU A 149 4.30 0.08 -21.18
CA LEU A 149 2.93 -0.26 -20.81
C LEU A 149 2.14 0.95 -20.31
N GLY A 150 2.83 2.04 -19.94
CA GLY A 150 2.22 3.29 -19.53
C GLY A 150 1.52 3.22 -18.18
N TRP A 151 2.01 2.39 -17.25
CA TRP A 151 1.41 2.25 -15.91
C TRP A 151 2.39 2.21 -14.73
N GLU A 152 3.71 2.15 -14.98
CA GLU A 152 4.70 2.29 -13.91
C GLU A 152 4.54 3.66 -13.23
N VAL A 153 4.38 3.66 -11.92
CA VAL A 153 4.14 4.87 -11.13
C VAL A 153 5.39 5.21 -10.35
N ILE A 154 5.89 6.43 -10.54
CA ILE A 154 7.09 6.95 -9.88
C ILE A 154 6.78 8.14 -8.98
N THR A 155 7.63 8.38 -7.97
CA THR A 155 7.51 9.54 -7.08
C THR A 155 7.77 10.85 -7.83
N GLY A 156 7.02 11.90 -7.49
CA GLY A 156 7.12 13.21 -8.14
C GLY A 156 8.39 14.01 -7.83
N ASP A 157 9.22 13.52 -6.91
CA ASP A 157 10.46 14.16 -6.47
C ASP A 157 11.67 13.22 -6.50
N GLU A 158 11.52 12.06 -7.15
CA GLU A 158 12.56 11.03 -7.29
C GLU A 158 13.10 10.48 -5.96
N LEU A 159 12.41 10.76 -4.83
CA LEU A 159 12.74 10.21 -3.53
C LEU A 159 12.13 8.81 -3.37
N PRO A 160 12.71 7.96 -2.50
CA PRO A 160 12.21 6.60 -2.30
C PRO A 160 10.75 6.53 -1.84
N SER A 161 10.06 5.47 -2.28
CA SER A 161 8.75 5.05 -1.81
C SER A 161 8.82 3.65 -1.19
N ALA A 162 7.89 3.34 -0.31
CA ALA A 162 7.71 2.01 0.26
C ALA A 162 6.23 1.68 0.42
N GLN A 163 5.89 0.40 0.18
CA GLN A 163 4.53 -0.13 0.30
C GLN A 163 4.57 -1.49 1.01
N TRP A 164 3.58 -1.72 1.86
CA TRP A 164 3.26 -3.03 2.41
C TRP A 164 1.78 -3.28 2.22
N GLU A 165 1.42 -4.51 1.92
CA GLU A 165 0.04 -4.86 1.66
C GLU A 165 -0.35 -6.20 2.26
N HIS A 166 -1.60 -6.26 2.68
CA HIS A 166 -2.30 -7.50 2.97
C HIS A 166 -3.76 -7.43 2.52
N THR A 167 -4.29 -8.61 2.16
CA THR A 167 -5.73 -8.83 2.07
C THR A 167 -6.30 -9.12 3.47
N PHE A 168 -7.40 -8.48 3.78
CA PHE A 168 -8.10 -8.59 5.06
C PHE A 168 -9.55 -9.03 4.89
N LEU A 169 -10.01 -9.87 5.81
CA LEU A 169 -11.43 -10.15 6.02
C LEU A 169 -11.94 -9.30 7.19
N MET A 170 -12.98 -8.51 7.00
CA MET A 170 -13.70 -7.87 8.11
C MET A 170 -14.55 -8.90 8.84
N THR A 171 -14.29 -9.08 10.13
CA THR A 171 -15.07 -9.95 11.02
C THR A 171 -15.91 -9.12 11.99
N GLU A 172 -16.76 -9.75 12.81
CA GLU A 172 -17.50 -9.07 13.89
C GLU A 172 -16.60 -8.46 14.98
N HIS A 173 -15.32 -8.83 15.02
CA HIS A 173 -14.39 -8.42 16.08
C HIS A 173 -13.22 -7.54 15.60
N GLY A 174 -13.11 -7.29 14.31
CA GLY A 174 -12.02 -6.57 13.65
C GLY A 174 -11.61 -7.27 12.38
N VAL A 175 -10.42 -6.97 11.87
CA VAL A 175 -9.92 -7.58 10.64
C VAL A 175 -9.07 -8.82 10.91
N GLU A 176 -9.19 -9.80 10.04
CA GLU A 176 -8.32 -10.98 9.95
C GLU A 176 -7.43 -10.86 8.72
N VAL A 177 -6.12 -11.09 8.86
CA VAL A 177 -5.16 -11.10 7.74
C VAL A 177 -5.25 -12.43 7.02
N LEU A 178 -5.57 -12.42 5.73
CA LEU A 178 -5.67 -13.60 4.88
C LEU A 178 -4.35 -13.97 4.18
N THR A 179 -3.47 -12.99 3.94
CA THR A 179 -2.19 -13.15 3.21
C THR A 179 -0.99 -12.98 4.15
N ARG A 180 -0.67 -13.98 4.95
CA ARG A 180 0.47 -13.94 5.90
C ARG A 180 1.74 -14.57 5.34
#